data_fa21c7e274845eb39c47cadf0dcacca8
#
_entry.id   fa21c7e274845eb39c47cadf0dcacca8
#
_cell.length_a   1.000
_cell.length_b   1.000
_cell.length_c   1.000
_cell.angle_alpha   90.00
_cell.angle_beta   90.00
_cell.angle_gamma   90.00
#
_symmetry.space_group_name_H-M   'P 1'
#
loop_
_entity.id
_entity.type
_entity.pdbx_description
1 polymer ?
#
loop_
_entity_poly.entity_id
_entity_poly.type
_entity_poly.pdbx_seq_one_letter_code
_entity_poly.pdbx_strand_id
1 'polypeptide(L)'
;MKHLVVSLFALTISVGVARADQETPRPPIEPVLENMLTGYIRPGYAAFEGAAAELGAAMSALCSTPSEANLETARTAFRTTVDRWGRMEWLRLGPVMSENRLERILFFPDRKGTGRKQVQAAIASQSDTVTSAGSLAGQSVAMQGLGAIEFLLFGSGSDALSGAKVAHRCAFAHAAADNLVNLSEEITAGWRDDTGLVTFFRKPGPDNPLFRTDQEALNLLLGQMIHGLEAIRDIRLKAFLNKDEPTRDRPKSALFWRA
;
A
#
# COMPACT_ATOMS: atom_id res chain seq x y z
N MET A 1 -77.85 -59.09 -23.71
CA MET A 1 -76.42 -58.97 -24.07
C MET A 1 -76.06 -57.53 -23.98
N LYS A 2 -75.31 -57.17 -22.94
CA LYS A 2 -74.87 -55.78 -22.68
C LYS A 2 -73.40 -55.69 -23.06
N HIS A 3 -73.04 -54.86 -24.04
CA HIS A 3 -71.71 -54.62 -24.48
C HIS A 3 -71.11 -53.52 -23.57
N LEU A 4 -70.02 -53.85 -22.82
CA LEU A 4 -69.24 -52.95 -22.02
C LEU A 4 -68.14 -52.35 -22.90
N VAL A 5 -68.22 -51.04 -23.19
CA VAL A 5 -67.15 -50.30 -23.88
C VAL A 5 -66.19 -49.78 -22.82
N VAL A 6 -64.96 -50.31 -22.83
CA VAL A 6 -63.86 -49.82 -21.99
C VAL A 6 -63.11 -48.76 -22.77
N SER A 7 -63.23 -47.49 -22.36
CA SER A 7 -62.40 -46.36 -22.89
C SER A 7 -61.04 -46.30 -22.21
N LEU A 8 -59.98 -46.51 -22.97
CA LEU A 8 -58.61 -46.38 -22.52
C LEU A 8 -58.23 -44.91 -22.63
N PHE A 9 -58.00 -44.24 -21.47
CA PHE A 9 -57.48 -42.90 -21.41
C PHE A 9 -55.93 -42.99 -21.44
N ALA A 10 -55.33 -42.57 -22.54
CA ALA A 10 -53.87 -42.46 -22.64
C ALA A 10 -53.42 -41.17 -21.97
N LEU A 11 -52.70 -41.26 -20.83
CA LEU A 11 -52.09 -40.15 -20.11
C LEU A 11 -50.76 -39.85 -20.77
N THR A 12 -50.66 -38.77 -21.56
CA THR A 12 -49.39 -38.26 -22.12
C THR A 12 -48.66 -37.45 -21.07
N ILE A 13 -47.60 -38.02 -20.51
CA ILE A 13 -46.67 -37.30 -19.62
C ILE A 13 -45.75 -36.46 -20.51
N SER A 14 -45.97 -35.14 -20.55
CA SER A 14 -45.05 -34.18 -21.16
C SER A 14 -43.84 -34.00 -20.23
N VAL A 15 -42.71 -34.63 -20.54
CA VAL A 15 -41.44 -34.37 -19.90
C VAL A 15 -40.96 -33.00 -20.39
N GLY A 16 -41.15 -31.99 -19.56
CA GLY A 16 -40.55 -30.68 -19.77
C GLY A 16 -39.02 -30.82 -19.70
N VAL A 17 -38.34 -30.70 -20.84
CA VAL A 17 -36.89 -30.55 -20.88
C VAL A 17 -36.59 -29.21 -20.24
N ALA A 18 -36.05 -29.22 -19.00
CA ALA A 18 -35.49 -28.05 -18.40
C ALA A 18 -34.38 -27.54 -19.33
N ARG A 19 -34.58 -26.33 -19.88
CA ARG A 19 -33.53 -25.64 -20.61
C ARG A 19 -32.40 -25.44 -19.59
N ALA A 20 -31.25 -26.05 -19.87
CA ALA A 20 -30.01 -25.69 -19.20
C ALA A 20 -29.88 -24.18 -19.30
N ASP A 21 -29.67 -23.52 -18.16
CA ASP A 21 -29.40 -22.09 -18.10
C ASP A 21 -28.35 -21.78 -19.16
N GLN A 22 -28.66 -20.89 -20.08
CA GLN A 22 -27.70 -20.33 -20.98
C GLN A 22 -26.74 -19.53 -20.08
N GLU A 23 -25.58 -20.10 -19.85
CA GLU A 23 -24.49 -19.40 -19.15
C GLU A 23 -24.26 -18.06 -19.87
N THR A 24 -24.62 -16.97 -19.21
CA THR A 24 -24.36 -15.64 -19.74
C THR A 24 -22.86 -15.55 -20.05
N PRO A 25 -22.46 -15.16 -21.28
CA PRO A 25 -21.04 -15.08 -21.63
C PRO A 25 -20.31 -14.23 -20.61
N ARG A 26 -19.32 -14.80 -19.93
CA ARG A 26 -18.50 -14.05 -18.99
C ARG A 26 -17.75 -12.95 -19.75
N PRO A 27 -17.72 -11.72 -19.23
CA PRO A 27 -16.93 -10.67 -19.87
C PRO A 27 -15.44 -11.09 -19.94
N PRO A 28 -14.72 -10.68 -20.99
CA PRO A 28 -13.30 -11.01 -21.10
C PRO A 28 -12.51 -10.40 -19.93
N ILE A 29 -11.57 -11.16 -19.38
CA ILE A 29 -10.76 -10.78 -18.21
C ILE A 29 -9.59 -9.90 -18.63
N GLU A 30 -9.02 -10.13 -19.81
CA GLU A 30 -7.84 -9.39 -20.31
C GLU A 30 -7.99 -7.86 -20.22
N PRO A 31 -9.11 -7.22 -20.64
CA PRO A 31 -9.29 -5.80 -20.47
C PRO A 31 -9.32 -5.34 -19.00
N VAL A 32 -9.76 -6.20 -18.08
CA VAL A 32 -9.76 -5.89 -16.64
C VAL A 32 -8.33 -5.85 -16.12
N LEU A 33 -7.49 -6.81 -16.50
CA LEU A 33 -6.08 -6.87 -16.13
C LEU A 33 -5.32 -5.67 -16.68
N GLU A 34 -5.53 -5.34 -17.96
CA GLU A 34 -4.90 -4.17 -18.59
C GLU A 34 -5.35 -2.86 -17.94
N ASN A 35 -6.64 -2.68 -17.65
CA ASN A 35 -7.15 -1.51 -16.95
C ASN A 35 -6.61 -1.41 -15.50
N MET A 36 -6.44 -2.54 -14.81
CA MET A 36 -5.77 -2.53 -13.50
C MET A 36 -4.34 -2.05 -13.61
N LEU A 37 -3.58 -2.53 -14.58
CA LEU A 37 -2.19 -2.16 -14.77
C LEU A 37 -2.05 -0.69 -15.18
N THR A 38 -2.78 -0.25 -16.21
CA THR A 38 -2.60 1.08 -16.83
C THR A 38 -3.43 2.18 -16.16
N GLY A 39 -4.60 1.83 -15.63
CA GLY A 39 -5.53 2.78 -15.01
C GLY A 39 -5.38 2.91 -13.49
N TYR A 40 -4.73 1.95 -12.82
CA TYR A 40 -4.59 1.99 -11.36
C TYR A 40 -3.16 1.79 -10.87
N ILE A 41 -2.49 0.69 -11.23
CA ILE A 41 -1.19 0.33 -10.63
C ILE A 41 -0.11 1.33 -11.02
N ARG A 42 0.10 1.53 -12.32
CA ARG A 42 1.11 2.47 -12.83
C ARG A 42 0.86 3.91 -12.39
N PRO A 43 -0.33 4.50 -12.59
CA PRO A 43 -0.58 5.87 -12.14
C PRO A 43 -0.56 6.00 -10.61
N GLY A 44 -0.94 4.96 -9.86
CA GLY A 44 -0.90 4.96 -8.41
C GLY A 44 0.52 5.03 -7.86
N TYR A 45 1.45 4.21 -8.37
CA TYR A 45 2.85 4.28 -7.96
C TYR A 45 3.54 5.55 -8.49
N ALA A 46 3.23 6.02 -9.69
CA ALA A 46 3.74 7.31 -10.18
C ALA A 46 3.28 8.50 -9.30
N ALA A 47 2.04 8.48 -8.81
CA ALA A 47 1.54 9.50 -7.90
C ALA A 47 2.22 9.42 -6.51
N PHE A 48 2.57 8.21 -6.04
CA PHE A 48 3.35 8.03 -4.81
C PHE A 48 4.79 8.54 -4.99
N GLU A 49 5.45 8.23 -6.11
CA GLU A 49 6.78 8.73 -6.47
C GLU A 49 6.80 10.26 -6.51
N GLY A 50 5.84 10.88 -7.21
CA GLY A 50 5.74 12.35 -7.27
C GLY A 50 5.58 12.97 -5.88
N ALA A 51 4.73 12.40 -5.02
CA ALA A 51 4.55 12.90 -3.66
C ALA A 51 5.79 12.69 -2.78
N ALA A 52 6.53 11.59 -2.94
CA ALA A 52 7.80 11.35 -2.26
C ALA A 52 8.86 12.38 -2.70
N ALA A 53 8.94 12.68 -3.99
CA ALA A 53 9.84 13.71 -4.53
C ALA A 53 9.53 15.11 -3.97
N GLU A 54 8.23 15.48 -3.88
CA GLU A 54 7.79 16.73 -3.26
C GLU A 54 8.18 16.78 -1.76
N LEU A 55 8.06 15.67 -1.05
CA LEU A 55 8.49 15.57 0.35
C LEU A 55 10.01 15.74 0.46
N GLY A 56 10.81 15.08 -0.39
CA GLY A 56 12.26 15.23 -0.43
C GLY A 56 12.67 16.68 -0.66
N ALA A 57 12.05 17.35 -1.64
CA ALA A 57 12.30 18.77 -1.93
C ALA A 57 11.92 19.68 -0.74
N ALA A 58 10.77 19.43 -0.09
CA ALA A 58 10.34 20.20 1.07
C ALA A 58 11.27 20.00 2.27
N MET A 59 11.78 18.78 2.48
CA MET A 59 12.78 18.50 3.53
C MET A 59 14.11 19.18 3.24
N SER A 60 14.57 19.17 1.99
CA SER A 60 15.79 19.91 1.57
C SER A 60 15.64 21.40 1.83
N ALA A 61 14.51 22.00 1.47
CA ALA A 61 14.22 23.42 1.72
C ALA A 61 14.18 23.74 3.22
N LEU A 62 13.53 22.91 4.02
CA LEU A 62 13.46 23.06 5.49
C LEU A 62 14.88 23.02 6.12
N CYS A 63 15.71 22.07 5.71
CA CYS A 63 17.04 21.91 6.28
C CYS A 63 18.01 23.02 5.84
N SER A 64 17.84 23.53 4.62
CA SER A 64 18.68 24.64 4.10
C SER A 64 18.25 26.01 4.64
N THR A 65 16.95 26.21 4.85
CA THR A 65 16.35 27.47 5.30
C THR A 65 15.28 27.20 6.34
N PRO A 66 15.67 26.89 7.60
CA PRO A 66 14.73 26.59 8.68
C PRO A 66 13.77 27.75 8.93
N SER A 67 12.45 27.45 8.88
CA SER A 67 11.38 28.40 9.17
C SER A 67 10.07 27.64 9.45
N GLU A 68 9.14 28.28 10.15
CA GLU A 68 7.79 27.73 10.36
C GLU A 68 7.09 27.41 9.03
N ALA A 69 7.21 28.29 8.02
CA ALA A 69 6.61 28.08 6.71
C ALA A 69 7.17 26.82 6.03
N ASN A 70 8.48 26.62 6.04
CA ASN A 70 9.09 25.42 5.46
C ASN A 70 8.77 24.16 6.26
N LEU A 71 8.66 24.25 7.59
CA LEU A 71 8.23 23.13 8.43
C LEU A 71 6.79 22.70 8.09
N GLU A 72 5.86 23.64 7.94
CA GLU A 72 4.49 23.30 7.58
C GLU A 72 4.37 22.81 6.13
N THR A 73 5.21 23.32 5.23
CA THR A 73 5.32 22.77 3.85
C THR A 73 5.77 21.31 3.88
N ALA A 74 6.80 20.96 4.65
CA ALA A 74 7.26 19.58 4.79
C ALA A 74 6.21 18.68 5.45
N ARG A 75 5.50 19.17 6.47
CA ARG A 75 4.38 18.47 7.12
C ARG A 75 3.23 18.20 6.14
N THR A 76 2.90 19.17 5.29
CA THR A 76 1.86 19.02 4.26
C THR A 76 2.27 18.03 3.20
N ALA A 77 3.51 18.09 2.69
CA ALA A 77 4.04 17.13 1.73
C ALA A 77 4.05 15.70 2.32
N PHE A 78 4.40 15.54 3.60
CA PHE A 78 4.31 14.26 4.28
C PHE A 78 2.88 13.69 4.28
N ARG A 79 1.86 14.50 4.63
CA ARG A 79 0.44 14.06 4.62
C ARG A 79 0.01 13.62 3.22
N THR A 80 0.42 14.35 2.18
CA THR A 80 0.18 13.99 0.79
C THR A 80 0.84 12.65 0.44
N THR A 81 2.08 12.45 0.84
CA THR A 81 2.81 11.19 0.60
C THR A 81 2.14 10.00 1.29
N VAL A 82 1.67 10.19 2.52
CA VAL A 82 0.89 9.16 3.27
C VAL A 82 -0.41 8.82 2.56
N ASP A 83 -1.15 9.82 2.04
CA ASP A 83 -2.39 9.58 1.26
C ASP A 83 -2.10 8.77 -0.01
N ARG A 84 -1.05 9.12 -0.76
CA ARG A 84 -0.67 8.38 -1.97
C ARG A 84 -0.22 6.95 -1.66
N TRP A 85 0.58 6.76 -0.63
CA TRP A 85 0.95 5.43 -0.16
C TRP A 85 -0.27 4.60 0.28
N GLY A 86 -1.18 5.18 1.05
CA GLY A 86 -2.38 4.50 1.55
C GLY A 86 -3.27 3.93 0.44
N ARG A 87 -3.23 4.51 -0.75
CA ARG A 87 -3.94 3.97 -1.94
C ARG A 87 -3.26 2.76 -2.55
N MET A 88 -1.95 2.58 -2.35
CA MET A 88 -1.16 1.50 -2.95
C MET A 88 -0.79 0.39 -1.97
N GLU A 89 -0.79 0.65 -0.67
CA GLU A 89 -0.31 -0.25 0.39
C GLU A 89 -0.96 -1.65 0.40
N TRP A 90 -2.20 -1.73 -0.07
CA TRP A 90 -2.92 -3.01 -0.15
C TRP A 90 -2.36 -3.94 -1.23
N LEU A 91 -1.73 -3.40 -2.27
CA LEU A 91 -1.17 -4.16 -3.38
C LEU A 91 0.24 -4.67 -3.02
N ARG A 92 0.29 -5.80 -2.35
CA ARG A 92 1.53 -6.46 -1.94
C ARG A 92 2.00 -7.43 -3.01
N LEU A 93 2.39 -6.87 -4.15
CA LEU A 93 2.72 -7.60 -5.35
C LEU A 93 3.82 -6.88 -6.15
N GLY A 94 4.71 -7.67 -6.78
CA GLY A 94 5.75 -7.16 -7.66
C GLY A 94 6.85 -6.40 -6.94
N PRO A 95 7.36 -5.30 -7.51
CA PRO A 95 8.56 -4.60 -7.04
C PRO A 95 8.53 -4.18 -5.57
N VAL A 96 7.36 -3.85 -5.02
CA VAL A 96 7.21 -3.45 -3.61
C VAL A 96 7.56 -4.55 -2.63
N MET A 97 7.45 -5.81 -3.05
CA MET A 97 7.76 -6.98 -2.19
C MET A 97 9.23 -7.39 -2.21
N SER A 98 10.04 -6.83 -3.10
CA SER A 98 11.47 -7.11 -3.17
C SER A 98 12.24 -6.28 -2.15
N GLU A 99 13.33 -6.82 -1.61
CA GLU A 99 14.31 -6.11 -0.77
C GLU A 99 13.69 -5.39 0.44
N ASN A 100 12.63 -5.95 1.01
CA ASN A 100 11.87 -5.40 2.14
C ASN A 100 11.35 -3.97 1.87
N ARG A 101 11.09 -3.60 0.60
CA ARG A 101 10.63 -2.23 0.25
C ARG A 101 9.33 -1.87 0.96
N LEU A 102 8.41 -2.84 1.11
CA LEU A 102 7.15 -2.62 1.84
C LEU A 102 7.42 -2.14 3.28
N GLU A 103 8.27 -2.85 4.01
CA GLU A 103 8.61 -2.55 5.40
C GLU A 103 9.51 -1.32 5.51
N ARG A 104 10.35 -1.07 4.52
CA ARG A 104 11.20 0.14 4.44
C ARG A 104 10.38 1.39 4.18
N ILE A 105 9.26 1.29 3.45
CA ILE A 105 8.30 2.40 3.28
C ILE A 105 7.49 2.59 4.55
N LEU A 106 6.95 1.50 5.13
CA LEU A 106 6.12 1.58 6.32
C LEU A 106 6.25 0.32 7.19
N PHE A 107 7.05 0.42 8.25
CA PHE A 107 7.14 -0.61 9.28
C PHE A 107 5.92 -0.54 10.21
N PHE A 108 4.86 -1.27 9.86
CA PHE A 108 3.60 -1.28 10.58
C PHE A 108 2.96 -2.68 10.59
N PRO A 109 2.40 -3.14 11.75
CA PRO A 109 2.25 -2.45 13.02
C PRO A 109 3.53 -2.47 13.90
N ASP A 110 3.92 -1.32 14.42
CA ASP A 110 5.03 -1.23 15.41
C ASP A 110 4.51 -1.38 16.85
N ARG A 111 4.03 -2.57 17.19
CA ARG A 111 3.38 -2.87 18.48
C ARG A 111 4.27 -2.63 19.70
N LYS A 112 5.59 -2.75 19.54
CA LYS A 112 6.58 -2.57 20.60
C LYS A 112 7.21 -1.17 20.61
N GLY A 113 6.85 -0.33 19.66
CA GLY A 113 7.46 0.98 19.45
C GLY A 113 8.94 0.89 19.06
N THR A 114 9.33 -0.17 18.34
CA THR A 114 10.72 -0.44 17.95
C THR A 114 11.27 0.68 17.07
N GLY A 115 10.56 1.07 16.02
CA GLY A 115 10.97 2.15 15.11
C GLY A 115 11.12 3.46 15.86
N ARG A 116 10.10 3.84 16.64
CA ARG A 116 10.18 5.07 17.46
C ARG A 116 11.37 5.08 18.39
N LYS A 117 11.65 3.97 19.10
CA LYS A 117 12.79 3.88 20.02
C LYS A 117 14.13 4.01 19.29
N GLN A 118 14.26 3.38 18.14
CA GLN A 118 15.47 3.45 17.30
C GLN A 118 15.69 4.86 16.76
N VAL A 119 14.64 5.53 16.25
CA VAL A 119 14.71 6.92 15.78
C VAL A 119 15.13 7.86 16.93
N GLN A 120 14.51 7.71 18.11
CA GLN A 120 14.89 8.50 19.29
C GLN A 120 16.33 8.27 19.72
N ALA A 121 16.81 7.02 19.71
CA ALA A 121 18.18 6.68 20.04
C ALA A 121 19.17 7.29 19.04
N ALA A 122 18.89 7.22 17.74
CA ALA A 122 19.72 7.81 16.69
C ALA A 122 19.83 9.34 16.81
N ILE A 123 18.71 10.02 17.14
CA ILE A 123 18.71 11.46 17.42
C ILE A 123 19.56 11.78 18.65
N ALA A 124 19.38 11.03 19.74
CA ALA A 124 20.08 11.27 21.00
C ALA A 124 21.60 11.03 20.90
N SER A 125 22.01 10.01 20.14
CA SER A 125 23.42 9.68 19.91
C SER A 125 24.07 10.49 18.78
N GLN A 126 23.30 11.29 18.05
CA GLN A 126 23.73 11.98 16.82
C GLN A 126 24.45 11.04 15.84
N SER A 127 23.83 9.87 15.57
CA SER A 127 24.42 8.84 14.72
C SER A 127 24.55 9.30 13.27
N ASP A 128 25.77 9.27 12.73
CA ASP A 128 26.04 9.63 11.34
C ASP A 128 25.43 8.62 10.33
N THR A 129 25.10 7.39 10.78
CA THR A 129 24.53 6.35 9.92
C THR A 129 23.12 6.66 9.43
N VAL A 130 22.47 7.71 9.93
CA VAL A 130 21.12 8.13 9.55
C VAL A 130 21.08 9.46 8.81
N THR A 131 22.23 10.06 8.49
CA THR A 131 22.30 11.41 7.91
C THR A 131 22.41 11.44 6.39
N SER A 132 22.44 10.28 5.74
CA SER A 132 22.35 10.15 4.27
C SER A 132 21.43 8.99 3.88
N ALA A 133 20.78 9.08 2.73
CA ALA A 133 19.89 8.02 2.22
C ALA A 133 20.63 6.69 2.05
N GLY A 134 21.86 6.71 1.54
CA GLY A 134 22.69 5.51 1.33
C GLY A 134 23.04 4.79 2.63
N SER A 135 23.48 5.50 3.66
CA SER A 135 23.78 4.89 4.96
C SER A 135 22.53 4.43 5.70
N LEU A 136 21.43 5.20 5.61
CA LEU A 136 20.15 4.87 6.21
C LEU A 136 19.52 3.61 5.58
N ALA A 137 19.67 3.41 4.28
CA ALA A 137 19.14 2.24 3.57
C ALA A 137 19.68 0.92 4.14
N GLY A 138 20.89 0.91 4.70
CA GLY A 138 21.48 -0.25 5.38
C GLY A 138 21.06 -0.43 6.84
N GLN A 139 20.28 0.49 7.40
CA GLN A 139 19.83 0.40 8.79
C GLN A 139 18.53 -0.41 8.92
N SER A 140 18.06 -0.60 10.16
CA SER A 140 16.80 -1.26 10.46
C SER A 140 15.63 -0.63 9.67
N VAL A 141 14.82 -1.46 9.02
CA VAL A 141 13.59 -1.01 8.33
C VAL A 141 12.65 -0.22 9.24
N ALA A 142 12.68 -0.50 10.55
CA ALA A 142 11.84 0.17 11.53
C ALA A 142 12.20 1.64 11.78
N MET A 143 13.38 2.11 11.36
CA MET A 143 13.81 3.50 11.49
C MET A 143 13.91 4.22 10.14
N GLN A 144 13.34 3.63 9.09
CA GLN A 144 13.23 4.20 7.75
C GLN A 144 11.78 4.60 7.45
N GLY A 145 11.58 5.25 6.30
CA GLY A 145 10.28 5.50 5.70
C GLY A 145 9.31 6.35 6.52
N LEU A 146 8.02 6.18 6.25
CA LEU A 146 6.95 7.06 6.73
C LEU A 146 6.83 7.11 8.25
N GLY A 147 7.05 6.00 8.96
CA GLY A 147 6.97 5.99 10.42
C GLY A 147 8.09 6.81 11.10
N ALA A 148 9.30 6.76 10.56
CA ALA A 148 10.41 7.57 11.03
C ALA A 148 10.21 9.06 10.70
N ILE A 149 9.79 9.37 9.45
CA ILE A 149 9.51 10.74 9.01
C ILE A 149 8.39 11.36 9.85
N GLU A 150 7.32 10.61 10.15
CA GLU A 150 6.26 11.08 11.04
C GLU A 150 6.82 11.51 12.40
N PHE A 151 7.64 10.67 13.02
CA PHE A 151 8.23 11.05 14.31
C PHE A 151 9.19 12.24 14.20
N LEU A 152 9.96 12.33 13.13
CA LEU A 152 10.90 13.43 12.91
C LEU A 152 10.18 14.77 12.71
N LEU A 153 9.04 14.79 12.00
CA LEU A 153 8.28 16.01 11.68
C LEU A 153 7.22 16.40 12.73
N PHE A 154 6.68 15.43 13.49
CA PHE A 154 5.55 15.66 14.40
C PHE A 154 5.78 15.15 15.83
N GLY A 155 6.85 14.40 16.07
CA GLY A 155 7.18 13.88 17.38
C GLY A 155 7.78 14.94 18.30
N SER A 156 8.01 14.60 19.55
CA SER A 156 8.58 15.52 20.55
C SER A 156 9.88 16.15 20.06
N GLY A 157 9.97 17.46 20.14
CA GLY A 157 11.10 18.27 19.70
C GLY A 157 11.15 18.58 18.20
N SER A 158 10.07 18.25 17.43
CA SER A 158 10.00 18.55 15.99
C SER A 158 9.86 20.05 15.68
N ASP A 159 9.23 20.82 16.58
CA ASP A 159 9.06 22.27 16.38
C ASP A 159 10.41 23.01 16.31
N ALA A 160 11.46 22.44 16.90
CA ALA A 160 12.81 22.99 16.78
C ALA A 160 13.39 22.93 15.36
N LEU A 161 12.76 22.17 14.43
CA LEU A 161 13.14 22.15 13.00
C LEU A 161 12.92 23.48 12.29
N SER A 162 12.04 24.35 12.79
CA SER A 162 11.89 25.73 12.29
C SER A 162 13.07 26.64 12.65
N GLY A 163 14.00 26.18 13.51
CA GLY A 163 15.20 26.90 13.94
C GLY A 163 16.51 26.16 13.60
N ALA A 164 17.62 26.88 13.59
CA ALA A 164 18.92 26.36 13.15
C ALA A 164 19.59 25.34 14.11
N LYS A 165 19.00 25.02 15.27
CA LYS A 165 19.67 24.28 16.36
C LYS A 165 19.62 22.75 16.26
N VAL A 166 18.94 22.18 15.28
CA VAL A 166 18.67 20.72 15.18
C VAL A 166 19.15 20.10 13.87
N ALA A 167 20.36 20.51 13.45
CA ALA A 167 20.94 20.08 12.17
C ALA A 167 20.90 18.55 11.98
N HIS A 168 21.23 17.75 12.99
CA HIS A 168 21.22 16.28 12.92
C HIS A 168 19.81 15.72 12.69
N ARG A 169 18.79 16.23 13.42
CA ARG A 169 17.38 15.79 13.22
C ARG A 169 16.91 16.13 11.81
N CYS A 170 17.30 17.30 11.29
CA CYS A 170 16.97 17.70 9.93
C CYS A 170 17.66 16.80 8.89
N ALA A 171 18.96 16.54 9.06
CA ALA A 171 19.70 15.63 8.20
C ALA A 171 19.08 14.22 8.18
N PHE A 172 18.68 13.69 9.34
CA PHE A 172 17.99 12.41 9.41
C PHE A 172 16.65 12.44 8.68
N ALA A 173 15.82 13.48 8.88
CA ALA A 173 14.52 13.60 8.23
C ALA A 173 14.67 13.73 6.70
N HIS A 174 15.64 14.49 6.22
CA HIS A 174 16.00 14.61 4.81
C HIS A 174 16.47 13.27 4.23
N ALA A 175 17.41 12.59 4.91
CA ALA A 175 17.88 11.28 4.48
C ALA A 175 16.75 10.22 4.41
N ALA A 176 15.79 10.27 5.34
CA ALA A 176 14.65 9.38 5.33
C ALA A 176 13.68 9.69 4.16
N ALA A 177 13.50 10.97 3.82
CA ALA A 177 12.72 11.38 2.67
C ALA A 177 13.39 10.98 1.35
N ASP A 178 14.71 11.21 1.21
CA ASP A 178 15.48 10.81 0.02
C ASP A 178 15.49 9.28 -0.16
N ASN A 179 15.62 8.52 0.93
CA ASN A 179 15.52 7.06 0.87
C ASN A 179 14.12 6.62 0.40
N LEU A 180 13.07 7.34 0.79
CA LEU A 180 11.70 7.07 0.31
C LEU A 180 11.53 7.42 -1.17
N VAL A 181 12.18 8.49 -1.66
CA VAL A 181 12.25 8.83 -3.10
C VAL A 181 12.85 7.67 -3.87
N ASN A 182 14.05 7.21 -3.48
CA ASN A 182 14.73 6.09 -4.15
C ASN A 182 13.85 4.82 -4.19
N LEU A 183 13.20 4.48 -3.07
CA LEU A 183 12.28 3.33 -3.01
C LEU A 183 11.09 3.47 -3.94
N SER A 184 10.51 4.67 -4.04
CA SER A 184 9.35 4.93 -4.90
C SER A 184 9.72 4.88 -6.38
N GLU A 185 10.90 5.41 -6.76
CA GLU A 185 11.45 5.33 -8.12
C GLU A 185 11.71 3.88 -8.55
N GLU A 186 12.34 3.07 -7.68
CA GLU A 186 12.59 1.64 -7.94
C GLU A 186 11.29 0.85 -8.17
N ILE A 187 10.25 1.13 -7.37
CA ILE A 187 8.95 0.48 -7.52
C ILE A 187 8.28 0.90 -8.81
N THR A 188 8.25 2.20 -9.10
CA THR A 188 7.62 2.73 -10.32
C THR A 188 8.34 2.21 -11.57
N ALA A 189 9.66 2.18 -11.57
CA ALA A 189 10.46 1.62 -12.67
C ALA A 189 10.09 0.16 -12.94
N GLY A 190 9.97 -0.65 -11.90
CA GLY A 190 9.60 -2.06 -12.04
C GLY A 190 8.17 -2.31 -12.55
N TRP A 191 7.28 -1.32 -12.46
CA TRP A 191 5.94 -1.39 -13.06
C TRP A 191 5.86 -0.73 -14.45
N ARG A 192 6.82 0.15 -14.78
CA ARG A 192 6.85 0.88 -16.07
C ARG A 192 7.22 -0.03 -17.23
N ASP A 193 8.22 -0.88 -17.02
CA ASP A 193 8.75 -1.74 -18.06
C ASP A 193 7.80 -2.91 -18.36
N ASP A 194 7.65 -3.22 -19.64
CA ASP A 194 6.88 -4.38 -20.09
C ASP A 194 7.71 -5.68 -19.97
N THR A 195 8.29 -5.90 -18.80
CA THR A 195 9.12 -7.06 -18.47
C THR A 195 8.60 -7.74 -17.19
N GLY A 196 9.11 -8.91 -16.89
CA GLY A 196 8.79 -9.63 -15.65
C GLY A 196 7.28 -9.73 -15.39
N LEU A 197 6.84 -9.29 -14.21
CA LEU A 197 5.47 -9.41 -13.77
C LEU A 197 4.45 -8.73 -14.70
N VAL A 198 4.80 -7.59 -15.30
CA VAL A 198 3.92 -6.87 -16.25
C VAL A 198 3.64 -7.74 -17.46
N THR A 199 4.68 -8.35 -18.04
CA THR A 199 4.52 -9.28 -19.15
C THR A 199 3.67 -10.49 -18.76
N PHE A 200 3.87 -11.00 -17.54
CA PHE A 200 3.11 -12.16 -17.06
C PHE A 200 1.63 -11.86 -16.89
N PHE A 201 1.28 -10.66 -16.43
CA PHE A 201 -0.12 -10.21 -16.37
C PHE A 201 -0.75 -10.02 -17.76
N ARG A 202 0.02 -9.51 -18.74
CA ARG A 202 -0.48 -9.23 -20.08
C ARG A 202 -0.59 -10.45 -20.97
N LYS A 203 0.19 -11.50 -20.68
CA LYS A 203 0.27 -12.70 -21.52
C LYS A 203 0.18 -13.97 -20.68
N PRO A 204 -0.93 -14.21 -19.97
CA PRO A 204 -1.17 -15.51 -19.36
C PRO A 204 -1.15 -16.62 -20.42
N GLY A 205 -0.69 -17.80 -20.06
CA GLY A 205 -0.60 -18.91 -21.01
C GLY A 205 0.23 -20.09 -20.50
N PRO A 206 0.30 -21.20 -21.24
CA PRO A 206 0.97 -22.42 -20.80
C PRO A 206 2.45 -22.24 -20.44
N ASP A 207 3.13 -21.32 -21.13
CA ASP A 207 4.56 -21.03 -20.93
C ASP A 207 4.81 -19.89 -19.91
N ASN A 208 3.74 -19.27 -19.38
CA ASN A 208 3.86 -18.23 -18.37
C ASN A 208 4.19 -18.87 -17.01
N PRO A 209 5.28 -18.44 -16.33
CA PRO A 209 5.70 -19.04 -15.07
C PRO A 209 4.77 -18.75 -13.90
N LEU A 210 3.90 -17.71 -13.99
CA LEU A 210 3.01 -17.27 -12.90
C LEU A 210 1.53 -17.50 -13.20
N PHE A 211 1.10 -17.29 -14.44
CA PHE A 211 -0.32 -17.32 -14.80
C PHE A 211 -0.56 -18.15 -16.05
N ARG A 212 -1.16 -19.30 -15.90
CA ARG A 212 -1.56 -20.15 -17.04
C ARG A 212 -2.85 -19.68 -17.71
N THR A 213 -3.64 -18.89 -16.98
CA THR A 213 -4.92 -18.35 -17.45
C THR A 213 -5.14 -16.94 -16.93
N ASP A 214 -5.94 -16.14 -17.64
CA ASP A 214 -6.39 -14.81 -17.20
C ASP A 214 -7.09 -14.87 -15.84
N GLN A 215 -7.81 -15.96 -15.58
CA GLN A 215 -8.51 -16.18 -14.31
C GLN A 215 -7.55 -16.29 -13.12
N GLU A 216 -6.40 -16.91 -13.30
CA GLU A 216 -5.37 -16.99 -12.25
C GLU A 216 -4.80 -15.61 -11.92
N ALA A 217 -4.52 -14.79 -12.94
CA ALA A 217 -4.05 -13.42 -12.74
C ALA A 217 -5.12 -12.55 -12.05
N LEU A 218 -6.38 -12.68 -12.46
CA LEU A 218 -7.51 -11.98 -11.81
C LEU A 218 -7.69 -12.43 -10.37
N ASN A 219 -7.63 -13.73 -10.09
CA ASN A 219 -7.78 -14.28 -8.74
C ASN A 219 -6.67 -13.77 -7.81
N LEU A 220 -5.43 -13.62 -8.31
CA LEU A 220 -4.35 -13.01 -7.53
C LEU A 220 -4.69 -11.57 -7.14
N LEU A 221 -5.15 -10.73 -8.08
CA LEU A 221 -5.53 -9.35 -7.80
C LEU A 221 -6.69 -9.26 -6.81
N LEU A 222 -7.74 -10.07 -6.97
CA LEU A 222 -8.85 -10.14 -6.04
C LEU A 222 -8.40 -10.58 -4.64
N GLY A 223 -7.48 -11.55 -4.57
CA GLY A 223 -6.85 -11.97 -3.31
C GLY A 223 -6.12 -10.81 -2.62
N GLN A 224 -5.35 -10.01 -3.36
CA GLN A 224 -4.69 -8.82 -2.81
C GLN A 224 -5.71 -7.81 -2.25
N MET A 225 -6.81 -7.56 -2.94
CA MET A 225 -7.88 -6.66 -2.45
C MET A 225 -8.53 -7.20 -1.17
N ILE A 226 -8.85 -8.48 -1.11
CA ILE A 226 -9.44 -9.12 0.07
C ILE A 226 -8.49 -8.99 1.25
N HIS A 227 -7.24 -9.38 1.10
CA HIS A 227 -6.23 -9.28 2.17
C HIS A 227 -5.95 -7.83 2.58
N GLY A 228 -6.00 -6.88 1.65
CA GLY A 228 -5.91 -5.45 1.94
C GLY A 228 -7.05 -4.97 2.83
N LEU A 229 -8.29 -5.33 2.51
CA LEU A 229 -9.48 -5.01 3.31
C LEU A 229 -9.45 -5.67 4.70
N GLU A 230 -8.98 -6.92 4.77
CA GLU A 230 -8.76 -7.61 6.05
C GLU A 230 -7.71 -6.91 6.90
N ALA A 231 -6.61 -6.47 6.31
CA ALA A 231 -5.58 -5.72 7.02
C ALA A 231 -6.10 -4.36 7.53
N ILE A 232 -6.91 -3.65 6.76
CA ILE A 232 -7.57 -2.42 7.21
C ILE A 232 -8.47 -2.73 8.40
N ARG A 233 -9.34 -3.72 8.30
CA ARG A 233 -10.25 -4.12 9.39
C ARG A 233 -9.50 -4.55 10.64
N ASP A 234 -8.56 -5.49 10.52
CA ASP A 234 -8.00 -6.22 11.66
C ASP A 234 -6.79 -5.52 12.28
N ILE A 235 -6.03 -4.78 11.49
CA ILE A 235 -4.80 -4.13 11.97
C ILE A 235 -5.01 -2.64 12.22
N ARG A 236 -5.77 -1.94 11.35
CA ARG A 236 -5.94 -0.49 11.45
C ARG A 236 -7.17 -0.11 12.28
N LEU A 237 -8.35 -0.62 11.94
CA LEU A 237 -9.59 -0.25 12.61
C LEU A 237 -9.74 -0.89 14.00
N LYS A 238 -9.46 -2.18 14.15
CA LYS A 238 -9.55 -2.86 15.45
C LYS A 238 -8.59 -2.31 16.50
N ALA A 239 -7.50 -1.65 16.07
CA ALA A 239 -6.54 -1.06 17.02
C ALA A 239 -7.18 0.01 17.92
N PHE A 240 -8.21 0.72 17.44
CA PHE A 240 -8.91 1.76 18.19
C PHE A 240 -10.41 1.51 18.38
N LEU A 241 -11.03 0.62 17.57
CA LEU A 241 -12.41 0.18 17.75
C LEU A 241 -12.44 -1.03 18.69
N ASN A 242 -12.31 -0.81 20.00
CA ASN A 242 -12.41 -1.91 20.98
C ASN A 242 -13.87 -2.27 21.20
N LYS A 243 -14.22 -3.56 21.01
CA LYS A 243 -15.58 -4.07 21.25
C LYS A 243 -16.01 -3.99 22.72
N ASP A 244 -15.05 -4.12 23.62
CA ASP A 244 -15.32 -4.22 25.08
C ASP A 244 -15.40 -2.83 25.75
N GLU A 245 -14.86 -1.79 25.09
CA GLU A 245 -14.92 -0.40 25.56
C GLU A 245 -15.15 0.56 24.39
N PRO A 246 -16.35 0.58 23.77
CA PRO A 246 -16.59 1.35 22.54
C PRO A 246 -16.51 2.86 22.73
N THR A 247 -16.54 3.35 23.97
CA THR A 247 -16.50 4.79 24.32
C THR A 247 -15.08 5.30 24.60
N ARG A 248 -14.07 4.43 24.65
CA ARG A 248 -12.70 4.85 24.96
C ARG A 248 -11.96 5.19 23.70
N ASP A 249 -11.86 6.48 23.43
CA ASP A 249 -11.04 7.03 22.37
C ASP A 249 -9.55 6.70 22.58
N ARG A 250 -8.92 6.04 21.62
CA ARG A 250 -7.48 5.71 21.63
C ARG A 250 -6.78 6.32 20.42
N PRO A 251 -6.77 7.64 20.27
CA PRO A 251 -6.20 8.29 19.09
C PRO A 251 -4.74 7.87 18.82
N LYS A 252 -3.96 7.61 19.88
CA LYS A 252 -2.56 7.16 19.78
C LYS A 252 -2.40 5.76 19.16
N SER A 253 -3.48 5.02 19.00
CA SER A 253 -3.48 3.71 18.32
C SER A 253 -3.71 3.84 16.82
N ALA A 254 -4.16 5.02 16.34
CA ALA A 254 -4.27 5.30 14.93
C ALA A 254 -2.88 5.47 14.31
N LEU A 255 -2.73 4.99 13.09
CA LEU A 255 -1.51 5.23 12.31
C LEU A 255 -1.38 6.74 12.02
N PHE A 256 -0.17 7.26 12.15
CA PHE A 256 0.13 8.70 11.93
C PHE A 256 -0.75 9.65 12.77
N TRP A 257 -1.08 9.26 13.99
CA TRP A 257 -1.94 10.06 14.88
C TRP A 257 -1.37 11.46 15.24
N ARG A 258 -0.07 11.67 14.97
CA ARG A 258 0.59 12.96 15.20
C ARG A 258 0.50 13.89 13.99
N ALA A 259 0.33 13.33 12.78
CA ALA A 259 0.24 14.07 11.54
C ALA A 259 -1.20 14.53 11.27
#